data_cbd89991824e856f943a23038b9a4146
#
_entry.id   cbd89991824e856f943a23038b9a4146
#
_cell.length_a   1.000
_cell.length_b   1.000
_cell.length_c   1.000
_cell.angle_alpha   90.00
_cell.angle_beta   90.00
_cell.angle_gamma   90.00
#
_symmetry.space_group_name_H-M   'P 1'
#
loop_
_entity.id
_entity.type
_entity.pdbx_description
1 polymer ?
#
loop_
_entity_poly.entity_id
_entity_poly.type
_entity_poly.pdbx_seq_one_letter_code
_entity_poly.pdbx_strand_id
1 'polypeptide(L)'
;ETMSNRVLYLVANGFATPDQILGLTFTRKAAGELSVRIRKRLRQLSQLPEFKHVTSNSTAVTTYHSYAGKLLSEHAIRYGIDADAEPLGEAAIWQIASDVVRNWSDDSYRNDSAVSTVIKDLLGLSKFMLEHQVKAADIEVIGNEMLERLQSLAGSTNEDTRAVARAMRQ
;
A
#
# COMPACT_ATOMS: atom_id res chain seq x y z
N GLU A 1 7.59 26.09 -3.21
CA GLU A 1 7.96 26.93 -4.38
C GLU A 1 8.85 26.19 -5.39
N THR A 2 9.84 25.43 -4.95
CA THR A 2 10.81 24.72 -5.82
C THR A 2 10.15 23.84 -6.88
N MET A 3 9.14 23.03 -6.52
CA MET A 3 8.46 22.13 -7.45
C MET A 3 7.72 22.88 -8.56
N SER A 4 6.96 23.91 -8.23
CA SER A 4 6.26 24.71 -9.26
C SER A 4 7.21 25.48 -10.19
N ASN A 5 8.37 25.92 -9.67
CA ASN A 5 9.42 26.53 -10.49
C ASN A 5 10.06 25.49 -11.43
N ARG A 6 10.26 24.25 -10.94
CA ARG A 6 10.78 23.17 -11.79
C ARG A 6 9.87 22.88 -12.96
N VAL A 7 8.54 22.78 -12.72
CA VAL A 7 7.56 22.60 -13.78
C VAL A 7 7.63 23.74 -14.80
N LEU A 8 7.65 24.98 -14.32
CA LEU A 8 7.79 26.16 -15.20
C LEU A 8 9.03 26.10 -16.04
N TYR A 9 10.17 25.75 -15.45
CA TYR A 9 11.46 25.60 -16.14
C TYR A 9 11.39 24.54 -17.25
N LEU A 10 10.83 23.37 -16.96
CA LEU A 10 10.71 22.30 -17.95
C LEU A 10 9.85 22.70 -19.14
N VAL A 11 8.73 23.38 -18.89
CA VAL A 11 7.82 23.83 -19.95
C VAL A 11 8.42 25.01 -20.74
N ALA A 12 9.00 25.98 -20.07
CA ALA A 12 9.58 27.16 -20.73
C ALA A 12 10.78 26.82 -21.62
N ASN A 13 11.55 25.78 -21.29
CA ASN A 13 12.67 25.33 -22.12
C ASN A 13 12.28 24.23 -23.14
N GLY A 14 10.99 23.89 -23.23
CA GLY A 14 10.53 22.90 -24.20
C GLY A 14 10.92 21.44 -23.88
N PHE A 15 11.40 21.17 -22.64
CA PHE A 15 11.77 19.81 -22.22
C PHE A 15 10.56 18.90 -22.01
N ALA A 16 9.39 19.48 -21.68
CA ALA A 16 8.14 18.74 -21.51
C ALA A 16 6.95 19.67 -21.76
N THR A 17 5.86 19.12 -22.27
CA THR A 17 4.56 19.80 -22.29
C THR A 17 3.85 19.62 -20.94
N PRO A 18 2.92 20.51 -20.56
CA PRO A 18 2.24 20.42 -19.26
C PRO A 18 1.52 19.09 -19.01
N ASP A 19 1.00 18.43 -20.04
CA ASP A 19 0.33 17.13 -20.00
C ASP A 19 1.29 15.95 -19.79
N GLN A 20 2.58 16.13 -20.07
CA GLN A 20 3.64 15.14 -19.82
C GLN A 20 4.18 15.20 -18.38
N ILE A 21 3.67 16.12 -17.56
CA ILE A 21 4.15 16.31 -16.19
C ILE A 21 3.14 15.77 -15.20
N LEU A 22 3.58 14.81 -14.37
CA LEU A 22 2.84 14.27 -13.26
C LEU A 22 3.44 14.73 -11.93
N GLY A 23 2.67 15.45 -11.13
CA GLY A 23 3.03 15.83 -9.76
C GLY A 23 2.41 14.88 -8.74
N LEU A 24 3.23 14.20 -7.93
CA LEU A 24 2.75 13.31 -6.88
C LEU A 24 3.04 13.88 -5.50
N THR A 25 2.08 13.80 -4.59
CA THR A 25 2.19 14.23 -3.20
C THR A 25 1.58 13.20 -2.25
N PHE A 26 1.86 13.32 -0.94
CA PHE A 26 1.28 12.42 0.05
C PHE A 26 -0.14 12.82 0.47
N THR A 27 -0.45 14.11 0.50
CA THR A 27 -1.74 14.59 1.00
C THR A 27 -2.56 15.29 -0.09
N ARG A 28 -3.88 15.16 -0.02
CA ARG A 28 -4.82 15.85 -0.93
C ARG A 28 -4.65 17.38 -0.86
N LYS A 29 -4.41 17.91 0.35
CA LYS A 29 -4.17 19.34 0.54
C LYS A 29 -2.93 19.81 -0.21
N ALA A 30 -1.80 19.10 -0.05
CA ALA A 30 -0.55 19.44 -0.76
C ALA A 30 -0.71 19.32 -2.29
N ALA A 31 -1.46 18.31 -2.78
CA ALA A 31 -1.77 18.17 -4.20
C ALA A 31 -2.56 19.37 -4.72
N GLY A 32 -3.60 19.78 -4.00
CA GLY A 32 -4.41 20.96 -4.36
C GLY A 32 -3.60 22.25 -4.38
N GLU A 33 -2.81 22.51 -3.36
CA GLU A 33 -1.94 23.70 -3.28
C GLU A 33 -0.90 23.73 -4.40
N LEU A 34 -0.26 22.60 -4.67
CA LEU A 34 0.73 22.49 -5.74
C LEU A 34 0.07 22.71 -7.12
N SER A 35 -1.08 22.11 -7.35
CA SER A 35 -1.86 22.29 -8.59
C SER A 35 -2.22 23.75 -8.84
N VAL A 36 -2.71 24.47 -7.81
CA VAL A 36 -3.04 25.89 -7.91
C VAL A 36 -1.79 26.72 -8.27
N ARG A 37 -0.67 26.46 -7.61
CA ARG A 37 0.60 27.17 -7.86
C ARG A 37 1.12 26.94 -9.28
N ILE A 38 1.11 25.69 -9.75
CA ILE A 38 1.54 25.34 -11.11
C ILE A 38 0.67 26.03 -12.13
N ARG A 39 -0.67 25.93 -12.01
CA ARG A 39 -1.62 26.60 -12.93
C ARG A 39 -1.43 28.10 -12.98
N LYS A 40 -1.23 28.75 -11.83
CA LYS A 40 -0.97 30.19 -11.76
C LYS A 40 0.29 30.55 -12.56
N ARG A 41 1.38 29.79 -12.40
CA ARG A 41 2.63 30.06 -13.09
C ARG A 41 2.56 29.76 -14.59
N LEU A 42 1.91 28.68 -15.00
CA LEU A 42 1.69 28.37 -16.40
C LEU A 42 0.80 29.41 -17.09
N ARG A 43 -0.20 29.94 -16.40
CA ARG A 43 -0.99 31.08 -16.92
C ARG A 43 -0.14 32.34 -17.10
N GLN A 44 0.76 32.63 -16.18
CA GLN A 44 1.68 33.78 -16.35
C GLN A 44 2.61 33.56 -17.56
N LEU A 45 3.10 32.34 -17.75
CA LEU A 45 3.92 31.97 -18.91
C LEU A 45 3.16 32.13 -20.23
N SER A 46 1.90 31.63 -20.28
CA SER A 46 1.08 31.71 -21.52
C SER A 46 0.65 33.14 -21.92
N GLN A 47 0.86 34.14 -21.06
CA GLN A 47 0.67 35.56 -21.42
C GLN A 47 1.77 36.09 -22.30
N LEU A 48 2.94 35.44 -22.34
CA LEU A 48 4.03 35.81 -23.20
C LEU A 48 3.73 35.33 -24.64
N PRO A 49 4.02 36.12 -25.67
CA PRO A 49 3.69 35.81 -27.07
C PRO A 49 4.24 34.45 -27.53
N GLU A 50 5.42 34.07 -27.05
CA GLU A 50 6.13 32.85 -27.42
C GLU A 50 5.46 31.59 -26.82
N PHE A 51 4.69 31.72 -25.71
CA PHE A 51 4.12 30.63 -24.97
C PHE A 51 2.59 30.55 -25.00
N LYS A 52 1.95 31.20 -25.95
CA LYS A 52 0.47 31.20 -26.12
C LYS A 52 -0.12 29.78 -26.28
N HIS A 53 0.68 28.86 -26.78
CA HIS A 53 0.29 27.46 -26.99
C HIS A 53 0.29 26.62 -25.69
N VAL A 54 0.85 27.14 -24.58
CA VAL A 54 0.93 26.43 -23.30
C VAL A 54 -0.42 26.43 -22.60
N THR A 55 -1.01 25.26 -22.47
CA THR A 55 -2.30 25.06 -21.79
C THR A 55 -2.09 24.89 -20.29
N SER A 56 -2.64 25.78 -19.48
CA SER A 56 -2.42 25.79 -18.02
C SER A 56 -3.14 24.67 -17.23
N ASN A 57 -4.07 23.95 -17.85
CA ASN A 57 -4.96 23.01 -17.16
C ASN A 57 -4.58 21.53 -17.34
N SER A 58 -3.55 21.21 -18.10
CA SER A 58 -3.20 19.83 -18.48
C SER A 58 -2.26 19.13 -17.52
N THR A 59 -1.60 19.87 -16.59
CA THR A 59 -0.69 19.22 -15.61
C THR A 59 -1.48 18.41 -14.57
N ALA A 60 -1.21 17.13 -14.49
CA ALA A 60 -1.80 16.25 -13.48
C ALA A 60 -1.05 16.38 -12.15
N VAL A 61 -1.75 16.79 -11.09
CA VAL A 61 -1.22 16.79 -9.71
C VAL A 61 -2.19 16.03 -8.81
N THR A 62 -1.70 14.96 -8.20
CA THR A 62 -2.54 14.06 -7.41
C THR A 62 -1.74 13.43 -6.24
N THR A 63 -2.39 12.64 -5.40
CA THR A 63 -1.68 11.83 -4.40
C THR A 63 -1.22 10.50 -4.99
N TYR A 64 -0.18 9.89 -4.37
CA TYR A 64 0.28 8.55 -4.75
C TYR A 64 -0.86 7.53 -4.78
N HIS A 65 -1.69 7.49 -3.73
CA HIS A 65 -2.81 6.56 -3.64
C HIS A 65 -3.88 6.81 -4.73
N SER A 66 -4.21 8.07 -4.99
CA SER A 66 -5.19 8.38 -6.04
C SER A 66 -4.67 8.03 -7.43
N TYR A 67 -3.36 8.21 -7.67
CA TYR A 67 -2.73 7.81 -8.92
C TYR A 67 -2.68 6.30 -9.10
N ALA A 68 -2.30 5.58 -8.04
CA ALA A 68 -2.31 4.12 -8.03
C ALA A 68 -3.71 3.56 -8.26
N GLY A 69 -4.73 4.12 -7.61
CA GLY A 69 -6.14 3.74 -7.83
C GLY A 69 -6.58 3.95 -9.28
N LYS A 70 -6.19 5.09 -9.88
CA LYS A 70 -6.45 5.35 -11.30
C LYS A 70 -5.80 4.32 -12.22
N LEU A 71 -4.52 4.02 -12.01
CA LEU A 71 -3.81 2.99 -12.79
C LEU A 71 -4.46 1.62 -12.63
N LEU A 72 -4.87 1.27 -11.41
CA LEU A 72 -5.55 0.01 -11.14
C LEU A 72 -6.87 -0.07 -11.89
N SER A 73 -7.70 0.97 -11.87
CA SER A 73 -8.97 1.06 -12.60
C SER A 73 -8.77 0.97 -14.12
N GLU A 74 -7.79 1.69 -14.67
CA GLU A 74 -7.48 1.68 -16.11
C GLU A 74 -7.01 0.30 -16.60
N HIS A 75 -6.38 -0.49 -15.74
CA HIS A 75 -5.83 -1.81 -16.08
C HIS A 75 -6.56 -2.98 -15.42
N ALA A 76 -7.66 -2.73 -14.73
CA ALA A 76 -8.39 -3.70 -13.91
C ALA A 76 -8.71 -5.00 -14.65
N ILE A 77 -9.20 -4.91 -15.88
CA ILE A 77 -9.56 -6.07 -16.72
C ILE A 77 -8.34 -6.99 -16.95
N ARG A 78 -7.12 -6.43 -17.10
CA ARG A 78 -5.91 -7.26 -17.31
C ARG A 78 -5.54 -8.09 -16.08
N TYR A 79 -5.96 -7.65 -14.91
CA TYR A 79 -5.70 -8.31 -13.63
C TYR A 79 -6.90 -9.08 -13.08
N GLY A 80 -8.01 -9.14 -13.85
CA GLY A 80 -9.24 -9.80 -13.41
C GLY A 80 -9.92 -9.09 -12.22
N ILE A 81 -9.71 -7.78 -12.09
CA ILE A 81 -10.27 -6.93 -11.02
C ILE A 81 -11.43 -6.13 -11.61
N ASP A 82 -12.46 -5.89 -10.81
CA ASP A 82 -13.54 -4.98 -11.19
C ASP A 82 -12.99 -3.54 -11.25
N ALA A 83 -13.24 -2.85 -12.37
CA ALA A 83 -12.81 -1.46 -12.56
C ALA A 83 -13.47 -0.50 -11.57
N ASP A 84 -14.66 -0.85 -11.09
CA ASP A 84 -15.45 -0.08 -10.12
C ASP A 84 -15.24 -0.55 -8.67
N ALA A 85 -14.26 -1.46 -8.43
CA ALA A 85 -13.94 -1.93 -7.09
C ALA A 85 -13.53 -0.78 -6.17
N GLU A 86 -14.22 -0.64 -5.05
CA GLU A 86 -13.88 0.33 -4.02
C GLU A 86 -12.94 -0.28 -2.98
N PRO A 87 -11.95 0.51 -2.49
CA PRO A 87 -11.11 0.07 -1.38
C PRO A 87 -11.93 -0.23 -0.13
N LEU A 88 -11.71 -1.40 0.45
CA LEU A 88 -12.38 -1.77 1.70
C LEU A 88 -11.90 -0.89 2.86
N GLY A 89 -12.85 -0.39 3.65
CA GLY A 89 -12.56 0.27 4.93
C GLY A 89 -12.13 -0.73 6.01
N GLU A 90 -11.45 -0.24 7.06
CA GLU A 90 -10.95 -1.07 8.16
C GLU A 90 -12.04 -1.95 8.81
N ALA A 91 -13.25 -1.42 8.98
CA ALA A 91 -14.36 -2.17 9.54
C ALA A 91 -14.80 -3.36 8.68
N ALA A 92 -14.83 -3.20 7.35
CA ALA A 92 -15.18 -4.26 6.42
C ALA A 92 -14.08 -5.35 6.38
N ILE A 93 -12.81 -4.94 6.38
CA ILE A 93 -11.67 -5.86 6.45
C ILE A 93 -11.73 -6.68 7.74
N TRP A 94 -12.03 -6.02 8.88
CA TRP A 94 -12.15 -6.69 10.16
C TRP A 94 -13.32 -7.68 10.17
N GLN A 95 -14.44 -7.34 9.56
CA GLN A 95 -15.61 -8.21 9.45
C GLN A 95 -15.31 -9.46 8.62
N ILE A 96 -14.68 -9.29 7.45
CA ILE A 96 -14.26 -10.41 6.60
C ILE A 96 -13.30 -11.34 7.38
N ALA A 97 -12.31 -10.79 8.07
CA ALA A 97 -11.38 -11.57 8.87
C ALA A 97 -12.09 -12.31 10.02
N SER A 98 -13.09 -11.66 10.66
CA SER A 98 -13.93 -12.28 11.69
C SER A 98 -14.73 -13.46 11.14
N ASP A 99 -15.31 -13.32 9.97
CA ASP A 99 -16.08 -14.39 9.32
C ASP A 99 -15.16 -15.56 8.95
N VAL A 100 -13.96 -15.31 8.45
CA VAL A 100 -12.98 -16.35 8.16
C VAL A 100 -12.60 -17.10 9.43
N VAL A 101 -12.24 -16.41 10.52
CA VAL A 101 -11.82 -17.03 11.78
C VAL A 101 -12.96 -17.83 12.42
N ARG A 102 -14.19 -17.32 12.38
CA ARG A 102 -15.36 -18.00 12.98
C ARG A 102 -15.82 -19.23 12.21
N ASN A 103 -15.65 -19.22 10.89
CA ASN A 103 -16.04 -20.34 10.02
C ASN A 103 -14.88 -21.34 9.82
N TRP A 104 -13.74 -21.12 10.43
CA TRP A 104 -12.62 -22.05 10.41
C TRP A 104 -12.99 -23.32 11.18
N SER A 105 -13.03 -24.44 10.50
CA SER A 105 -13.53 -25.72 11.04
C SER A 105 -12.42 -26.73 11.36
N ASP A 106 -11.16 -26.32 11.30
CA ASP A 106 -10.05 -27.23 11.60
C ASP A 106 -9.83 -27.34 13.10
N ASP A 107 -10.31 -28.45 13.69
CA ASP A 107 -10.18 -28.77 15.12
C ASP A 107 -8.71 -29.01 15.55
N SER A 108 -7.77 -29.14 14.61
CA SER A 108 -6.35 -29.32 14.92
C SER A 108 -5.72 -28.04 15.51
N TYR A 109 -6.36 -26.89 15.32
CA TYR A 109 -5.89 -25.60 15.80
C TYR A 109 -6.70 -25.12 17.02
N ARG A 110 -6.38 -25.64 18.18
CA ARG A 110 -6.89 -25.09 19.45
C ARG A 110 -6.04 -23.89 19.84
N ASN A 111 -6.58 -22.71 19.63
CA ASN A 111 -5.99 -21.47 20.12
C ASN A 111 -6.83 -20.98 21.31
N ASP A 112 -6.25 -20.95 22.50
CA ASP A 112 -6.90 -20.43 23.72
C ASP A 112 -7.00 -18.89 23.73
N SER A 113 -6.52 -18.24 22.69
CA SER A 113 -6.56 -16.78 22.54
C SER A 113 -7.98 -16.28 22.23
N ALA A 114 -8.30 -15.10 22.69
CA ALA A 114 -9.55 -14.45 22.31
C ALA A 114 -9.65 -14.26 20.78
N VAL A 115 -10.81 -14.51 20.21
CA VAL A 115 -11.08 -14.38 18.76
C VAL A 115 -10.60 -13.04 18.20
N SER A 116 -10.77 -11.95 18.96
CA SER A 116 -10.29 -10.61 18.57
C SER A 116 -8.77 -10.52 18.43
N THR A 117 -8.02 -11.26 19.25
CA THR A 117 -6.56 -11.34 19.16
C THR A 117 -6.15 -12.07 17.88
N VAL A 118 -6.77 -13.21 17.60
CA VAL A 118 -6.52 -13.99 16.38
C VAL A 118 -6.80 -13.16 15.13
N ILE A 119 -7.90 -12.43 15.11
CA ILE A 119 -8.25 -11.53 13.98
C ILE A 119 -7.18 -10.45 13.82
N LYS A 120 -6.73 -9.83 14.90
CA LYS A 120 -5.69 -8.78 14.86
C LYS A 120 -4.38 -9.32 14.31
N ASP A 121 -3.97 -10.51 14.76
CA ASP A 121 -2.72 -11.14 14.33
C ASP A 121 -2.81 -11.57 12.85
N LEU A 122 -3.95 -12.12 12.42
CA LEU A 122 -4.22 -12.47 11.03
C LEU A 122 -4.13 -11.24 10.11
N LEU A 123 -4.76 -10.13 10.51
CA LEU A 123 -4.70 -8.89 9.75
C LEU A 123 -3.29 -8.29 9.73
N GLY A 124 -2.56 -8.37 10.84
CA GLY A 124 -1.17 -7.96 10.92
C GLY A 124 -0.27 -8.78 9.99
N LEU A 125 -0.43 -10.10 9.98
CA LEU A 125 0.28 -11.00 9.10
C LEU A 125 -0.04 -10.72 7.63
N SER A 126 -1.32 -10.61 7.29
CA SER A 126 -1.77 -10.30 5.91
C SER A 126 -1.17 -8.99 5.40
N LYS A 127 -1.16 -7.94 6.22
CA LYS A 127 -0.54 -6.66 5.89
C LYS A 127 0.96 -6.81 5.65
N PHE A 128 1.66 -7.52 6.53
CA PHE A 128 3.09 -7.77 6.40
C PHE A 128 3.42 -8.54 5.12
N MET A 129 2.64 -9.58 4.80
CA MET A 129 2.78 -10.34 3.57
C MET A 129 2.66 -9.46 2.33
N LEU A 130 1.66 -8.58 2.30
CA LEU A 130 1.47 -7.65 1.19
C LEU A 130 2.62 -6.63 1.06
N GLU A 131 3.08 -6.07 2.17
CA GLU A 131 4.18 -5.10 2.18
C GLU A 131 5.50 -5.70 1.69
N HIS A 132 5.75 -6.97 2.03
CA HIS A 132 6.99 -7.67 1.67
C HIS A 132 6.86 -8.60 0.47
N GLN A 133 5.68 -8.65 -0.17
CA GLN A 133 5.38 -9.52 -1.31
C GLN A 133 5.65 -11.02 -1.03
N VAL A 134 5.40 -11.44 0.22
CA VAL A 134 5.56 -12.82 0.68
C VAL A 134 4.28 -13.61 0.38
N LYS A 135 4.40 -14.82 -0.14
CA LYS A 135 3.27 -15.71 -0.42
C LYS A 135 2.94 -16.57 0.79
N ALA A 136 1.68 -17.04 0.89
CA ALA A 136 1.26 -17.93 1.97
C ALA A 136 2.10 -19.22 2.05
N ALA A 137 2.48 -19.79 0.91
CA ALA A 137 3.35 -20.96 0.84
C ALA A 137 4.75 -20.73 1.45
N ASP A 138 5.30 -19.53 1.31
CA ASP A 138 6.61 -19.19 1.89
C ASP A 138 6.52 -19.13 3.43
N ILE A 139 5.39 -18.67 3.96
CA ILE A 139 5.13 -18.63 5.41
C ILE A 139 5.00 -20.05 5.98
N GLU A 140 4.33 -20.95 5.26
CA GLU A 140 4.20 -22.34 5.66
C GLU A 140 5.56 -23.02 5.77
N VAL A 141 6.44 -22.82 4.80
CA VAL A 141 7.83 -23.35 4.82
C VAL A 141 8.60 -22.81 6.03
N ILE A 142 8.58 -21.48 6.24
CA ILE A 142 9.28 -20.83 7.37
C ILE A 142 8.70 -21.31 8.69
N GLY A 143 7.37 -21.43 8.78
CA GLY A 143 6.68 -21.94 9.96
C GLY A 143 7.10 -23.36 10.33
N ASN A 144 7.18 -24.26 9.35
CA ASN A 144 7.64 -25.64 9.55
C ASN A 144 9.11 -25.71 9.97
N GLU A 145 9.99 -24.96 9.31
CA GLU A 145 11.40 -24.87 9.74
C GLU A 145 11.56 -24.35 11.18
N MET A 146 10.75 -23.35 11.55
CA MET A 146 10.74 -22.80 12.89
C MET A 146 10.25 -23.82 13.92
N LEU A 147 9.21 -24.58 13.60
CA LEU A 147 8.69 -25.65 14.44
C LEU A 147 9.74 -26.77 14.66
N GLU A 148 10.44 -27.20 13.60
CA GLU A 148 11.51 -28.17 13.70
C GLU A 148 12.64 -27.69 14.61
N ARG A 149 13.07 -26.44 14.45
CA ARG A 149 14.06 -25.81 15.35
C ARG A 149 13.60 -25.77 16.80
N LEU A 150 12.34 -25.40 17.04
CA LEU A 150 11.77 -25.38 18.39
C LEU A 150 11.70 -26.79 19.01
N GLN A 151 11.37 -27.81 18.21
CA GLN A 151 11.36 -29.19 18.67
C GLN A 151 12.76 -29.68 19.03
N SER A 152 13.78 -29.34 18.22
CA SER A 152 15.17 -29.66 18.52
C SER A 152 15.67 -29.00 19.82
N LEU A 153 15.28 -27.72 20.03
CA LEU A 153 15.59 -26.98 21.25
C LEU A 153 14.85 -27.53 22.48
N ALA A 154 13.60 -27.96 22.34
CA ALA A 154 12.82 -28.53 23.43
C ALA A 154 13.39 -29.86 23.94
N GLY A 155 14.16 -30.59 23.13
CA GLY A 155 14.93 -31.77 23.50
C GLY A 155 16.24 -31.48 24.23
N SER A 156 16.68 -30.19 24.27
CA SER A 156 17.92 -29.82 24.95
C SER A 156 17.78 -29.86 26.48
N THR A 157 18.94 -30.05 27.15
CA THR A 157 19.01 -30.08 28.65
C THR A 157 18.98 -28.67 29.26
N ASN A 158 19.00 -27.62 28.47
CA ASN A 158 18.99 -26.24 28.95
C ASN A 158 17.55 -25.81 29.29
N GLU A 159 17.30 -25.47 30.55
CA GLU A 159 15.99 -25.09 31.08
C GLU A 159 15.44 -23.80 30.44
N ASP A 160 16.31 -22.82 30.17
CA ASP A 160 15.94 -21.57 29.52
C ASP A 160 15.47 -21.79 28.06
N THR A 161 16.13 -22.69 27.35
CA THR A 161 15.76 -23.08 25.97
C THR A 161 14.40 -23.78 25.93
N ARG A 162 14.11 -24.61 26.94
CA ARG A 162 12.79 -25.27 27.11
C ARG A 162 11.70 -24.27 27.46
N ALA A 163 11.99 -23.23 28.23
CA ALA A 163 11.04 -22.18 28.59
C ALA A 163 10.67 -21.34 27.33
N VAL A 164 11.65 -20.95 26.52
CA VAL A 164 11.43 -20.25 25.25
C VAL A 164 10.62 -21.12 24.29
N ALA A 165 10.97 -22.38 24.12
CA ALA A 165 10.24 -23.32 23.24
C ALA A 165 8.78 -23.54 23.68
N ARG A 166 8.48 -23.50 25.02
CA ARG A 166 7.10 -23.53 25.51
C ARG A 166 6.33 -22.25 25.23
N ALA A 167 6.96 -21.10 25.43
CA ALA A 167 6.34 -19.80 25.19
C ALA A 167 5.99 -19.57 23.71
N MET A 168 6.76 -20.16 22.77
CA MET A 168 6.51 -20.06 21.34
C MET A 168 5.47 -21.07 20.79
N ARG A 169 5.03 -22.03 21.62
CA ARG A 169 3.95 -23.00 21.30
C ARG A 169 2.56 -22.53 21.74
N GLN A 170 2.49 -21.45 22.51
CA GLN A 170 1.27 -20.77 22.92
C GLN A 170 0.97 -19.57 22.00
#